data_45d2ff2cab7c30ff8a160c8d010775e1
#
_entry.id   45d2ff2cab7c30ff8a160c8d010775e1
#
_cell.length_a   1.000
_cell.length_b   1.000
_cell.length_c   1.000
_cell.angle_alpha   90.00
_cell.angle_beta   90.00
_cell.angle_gamma   90.00
#
_symmetry.space_group_name_H-M   'P 1'
#
loop_
_entity.id
_entity.type
_entity.pdbx_description
1 polymer ?
#
loop_
_entity_poly.entity_id
_entity_poly.type
_entity_poly.pdbx_seq_one_letter_code
_entity_poly.pdbx_strand_id
1 'polypeptide(L)'
;MDMMETIELEDLKAQARQVLEELMEAARLKPGQILVVGCSSSEIDSFKIGSHSSAEIGMAVYTALYQELKPKGIYLAAQCCEHLNRALILEAEAAQAYGYEPVNVVPQLKAGGSFATAAYATLEHPVAVEHIKAHAGIDIGDTLIGMHMKDVAVPVRI
;
A
#
# COMPACT_ATOMS: atom_id res chain seq x y z
N MET A 1 -23.84 -10.57 4.55
CA MET A 1 -23.29 -9.64 3.53
C MET A 1 -24.05 -9.85 2.23
N ASP A 2 -24.46 -8.76 1.59
CA ASP A 2 -25.14 -8.81 0.31
C ASP A 2 -24.18 -9.38 -0.76
N MET A 3 -24.72 -10.23 -1.65
CA MET A 3 -23.93 -10.82 -2.74
C MET A 3 -23.34 -9.76 -3.67
N MET A 4 -24.06 -8.66 -3.91
CA MET A 4 -23.57 -7.56 -4.73
C MET A 4 -22.37 -6.86 -4.08
N GLU A 5 -22.38 -6.65 -2.77
CA GLU A 5 -21.26 -6.06 -2.06
C GLU A 5 -20.00 -6.92 -2.15
N THR A 6 -20.18 -8.24 -2.03
CA THR A 6 -19.07 -9.19 -2.18
C THR A 6 -18.46 -9.11 -3.58
N ILE A 7 -19.30 -9.02 -4.62
CA ILE A 7 -18.85 -8.89 -6.01
C ILE A 7 -18.08 -7.58 -6.20
N GLU A 8 -18.55 -6.48 -5.62
CA GLU A 8 -17.87 -5.18 -5.72
C GLU A 8 -16.49 -5.19 -5.09
N LEU A 9 -16.33 -5.79 -3.90
CA LEU A 9 -15.02 -5.93 -3.27
C LEU A 9 -14.09 -6.82 -4.07
N GLU A 10 -14.59 -7.92 -4.61
CA GLU A 10 -13.78 -8.81 -5.45
C GLU A 10 -13.36 -8.13 -6.75
N ASP A 11 -14.22 -7.28 -7.33
CA ASP A 11 -13.85 -6.48 -8.50
C ASP A 11 -12.74 -5.47 -8.16
N LEU A 12 -12.84 -4.80 -7.02
CA LEU A 12 -11.81 -3.87 -6.56
C LEU A 12 -10.46 -4.59 -6.39
N LYS A 13 -10.47 -5.77 -5.76
CA LYS A 13 -9.27 -6.59 -5.61
C LYS A 13 -8.68 -7.01 -6.95
N ALA A 14 -9.53 -7.40 -7.91
CA ALA A 14 -9.09 -7.77 -9.24
C ALA A 14 -8.44 -6.60 -9.97
N GLN A 15 -9.01 -5.41 -9.86
CA GLN A 15 -8.42 -4.20 -10.44
C GLN A 15 -7.07 -3.87 -9.80
N ALA A 16 -6.96 -3.98 -8.49
CA ALA A 16 -5.69 -3.74 -7.78
C ALA A 16 -4.62 -4.72 -8.24
N ARG A 17 -4.96 -6.01 -8.36
CA ARG A 17 -4.03 -7.02 -8.85
C ARG A 17 -3.59 -6.75 -10.29
N GLN A 18 -4.50 -6.33 -11.16
CA GLN A 18 -4.19 -6.02 -12.55
C GLN A 18 -3.20 -4.85 -12.65
N VAL A 19 -3.45 -3.77 -11.91
CA VAL A 19 -2.54 -2.63 -11.87
C VAL A 19 -1.15 -3.07 -11.41
N LEU A 20 -1.08 -3.88 -10.37
CA LEU A 20 0.18 -4.38 -9.85
C LEU A 20 0.93 -5.24 -10.88
N GLU A 21 0.24 -6.16 -11.53
CA GLU A 21 0.85 -7.04 -12.54
C GLU A 21 1.46 -6.25 -13.69
N GLU A 22 0.73 -5.26 -14.19
CA GLU A 22 1.23 -4.40 -15.26
C GLU A 22 2.43 -3.57 -14.82
N LEU A 23 2.39 -3.03 -13.59
CA LEU A 23 3.52 -2.28 -13.05
C LEU A 23 4.74 -3.18 -12.86
N MET A 24 4.55 -4.39 -12.34
CA MET A 24 5.66 -5.31 -12.09
C MET A 24 6.35 -5.72 -13.38
N GLU A 25 5.58 -5.91 -14.46
CA GLU A 25 6.15 -6.21 -15.78
C GLU A 25 7.00 -5.06 -16.28
N ALA A 26 6.52 -3.83 -16.16
CA ALA A 26 7.26 -2.64 -16.61
C ALA A 26 8.46 -2.33 -15.71
N ALA A 27 8.30 -2.43 -14.40
CA ALA A 27 9.32 -2.06 -13.42
C ALA A 27 10.38 -3.16 -13.21
N ARG A 28 10.06 -4.40 -13.56
CA ARG A 28 10.94 -5.56 -13.39
C ARG A 28 11.48 -5.67 -11.97
N LEU A 29 10.57 -5.57 -11.00
CA LEU A 29 10.95 -5.66 -9.60
C LEU A 29 11.59 -6.99 -9.26
N LYS A 30 12.59 -6.94 -8.40
CA LYS A 30 13.37 -8.12 -7.97
C LYS A 30 13.14 -8.38 -6.48
N PRO A 31 13.34 -9.63 -6.02
CA PRO A 31 13.26 -9.91 -4.59
C PRO A 31 14.13 -8.96 -3.76
N GLY A 32 13.61 -8.50 -2.64
CA GLY A 32 14.28 -7.55 -1.77
C GLY A 32 14.01 -6.09 -2.09
N GLN A 33 13.41 -5.78 -3.24
CA GLN A 33 13.05 -4.41 -3.58
C GLN A 33 11.75 -3.98 -2.90
N ILE A 34 11.50 -2.67 -2.89
CA ILE A 34 10.36 -2.07 -2.19
C ILE A 34 9.40 -1.44 -3.19
N LEU A 35 8.11 -1.79 -3.04
CA LEU A 35 6.99 -1.13 -3.70
C LEU A 35 6.28 -0.26 -2.66
N VAL A 36 6.21 1.04 -2.88
CA VAL A 36 5.43 1.92 -2.02
C VAL A 36 4.01 2.05 -2.55
N VAL A 37 3.04 2.04 -1.65
CA VAL A 37 1.62 2.20 -2.00
C VAL A 37 1.02 3.32 -1.16
N GLY A 38 0.46 4.31 -1.85
CA GLY A 38 -0.43 5.29 -1.24
C GLY A 38 -1.85 4.94 -1.64
N CYS A 39 -2.75 4.85 -0.67
CA CYS A 39 -4.13 4.45 -0.94
C CYS A 39 -5.09 5.28 -0.10
N SER A 40 -6.02 5.97 -0.77
CA SER A 40 -7.09 6.70 -0.12
C SER A 40 -8.39 5.89 -0.20
N SER A 41 -8.79 5.27 0.90
CA SER A 41 -10.05 4.53 0.96
C SER A 41 -11.26 5.46 0.82
N SER A 42 -11.15 6.73 1.25
CA SER A 42 -12.23 7.70 1.07
C SER A 42 -12.43 8.06 -0.39
N GLU A 43 -11.36 8.16 -1.19
CA GLU A 43 -11.47 8.37 -2.63
C GLU A 43 -12.12 7.17 -3.33
N ILE A 44 -11.71 5.96 -2.94
CA ILE A 44 -12.33 4.73 -3.47
C ILE A 44 -13.81 4.71 -3.13
N ASP A 45 -14.16 5.03 -1.88
CA ASP A 45 -15.54 5.03 -1.41
C ASP A 45 -16.40 6.06 -2.12
N SER A 46 -15.81 7.17 -2.60
CA SER A 46 -16.54 8.19 -3.36
C SER A 46 -17.12 7.65 -4.67
N PHE A 47 -16.58 6.54 -5.18
CA PHE A 47 -17.15 5.84 -6.34
C PHE A 47 -18.23 4.83 -5.96
N LYS A 48 -18.68 4.85 -4.70
CA LYS A 48 -19.80 4.06 -4.19
C LYS A 48 -19.61 2.56 -4.32
N ILE A 49 -18.55 2.07 -3.69
CA ILE A 49 -18.32 0.61 -3.60
C ILE A 49 -19.18 0.07 -2.45
N GLY A 50 -20.48 -0.03 -2.69
CA GLY A 50 -21.45 -0.57 -1.75
C GLY A 50 -21.47 0.12 -0.41
N SER A 51 -21.84 -0.59 0.64
CA SER A 51 -21.90 -0.11 2.03
C SER A 51 -20.68 -0.52 2.84
N HIS A 52 -19.57 -0.83 2.17
CA HIS A 52 -18.34 -1.25 2.85
C HIS A 52 -17.69 -0.10 3.60
N SER A 53 -17.17 -0.40 4.79
CA SER A 53 -16.44 0.57 5.58
C SER A 53 -15.09 0.87 4.96
N SER A 54 -14.52 2.01 5.33
CA SER A 54 -13.16 2.38 4.97
C SER A 54 -12.15 1.30 5.35
N ALA A 55 -12.33 0.68 6.52
CA ALA A 55 -11.46 -0.40 6.98
C ALA A 55 -11.52 -1.63 6.05
N GLU A 56 -12.72 -2.00 5.61
CA GLU A 56 -12.90 -3.14 4.70
C GLU A 56 -12.27 -2.87 3.34
N ILE A 57 -12.43 -1.66 2.81
CA ILE A 57 -11.84 -1.25 1.54
C ILE A 57 -10.31 -1.28 1.63
N GLY A 58 -9.73 -0.69 2.68
CA GLY A 58 -8.29 -0.68 2.87
C GLY A 58 -7.71 -2.08 2.99
N MET A 59 -8.36 -2.94 3.75
CA MET A 59 -7.94 -4.34 3.92
C MET A 59 -8.03 -5.11 2.60
N ALA A 60 -9.07 -4.89 1.81
CA ALA A 60 -9.25 -5.58 0.53
C ALA A 60 -8.12 -5.21 -0.45
N VAL A 61 -7.81 -3.94 -0.59
CA VAL A 61 -6.73 -3.48 -1.47
C VAL A 61 -5.37 -4.00 -0.97
N TYR A 62 -5.11 -3.87 0.33
CA TYR A 62 -3.86 -4.35 0.93
C TYR A 62 -3.67 -5.85 0.67
N THR A 63 -4.69 -6.66 0.96
CA THR A 63 -4.62 -8.11 0.81
C THR A 63 -4.35 -8.49 -0.64
N ALA A 64 -5.03 -7.85 -1.59
CA ALA A 64 -4.86 -8.14 -3.02
C ALA A 64 -3.41 -7.88 -3.46
N LEU A 65 -2.83 -6.77 -3.04
CA LEU A 65 -1.45 -6.42 -3.40
C LEU A 65 -0.43 -7.31 -2.67
N TYR A 66 -0.61 -7.49 -1.37
CA TYR A 66 0.34 -8.22 -0.54
C TYR A 66 0.45 -9.69 -0.95
N GLN A 67 -0.68 -10.32 -1.29
CA GLN A 67 -0.71 -11.72 -1.73
C GLN A 67 0.12 -11.95 -3.00
N GLU A 68 0.22 -10.95 -3.86
CA GLU A 68 1.04 -11.03 -5.07
C GLU A 68 2.52 -10.75 -4.79
N LEU A 69 2.81 -9.82 -3.87
CA LEU A 69 4.17 -9.37 -3.61
C LEU A 69 4.97 -10.32 -2.72
N LYS A 70 4.35 -10.86 -1.68
CA LYS A 70 5.05 -11.68 -0.70
C LYS A 70 5.73 -12.91 -1.31
N PRO A 71 5.07 -13.72 -2.15
CA PRO A 71 5.74 -14.87 -2.75
C PRO A 71 6.92 -14.50 -3.65
N LYS A 72 6.93 -13.28 -4.17
CA LYS A 72 8.01 -12.78 -5.03
C LYS A 72 9.14 -12.12 -4.25
N GLY A 73 9.02 -12.06 -2.92
CA GLY A 73 10.04 -11.46 -2.06
C GLY A 73 10.13 -9.95 -2.14
N ILE A 74 9.08 -9.30 -2.63
CA ILE A 74 9.04 -7.83 -2.76
C ILE A 74 8.34 -7.25 -1.53
N TYR A 75 8.97 -6.24 -0.91
CA TYR A 75 8.42 -5.59 0.26
C TYR A 75 7.40 -4.52 -0.13
N LEU A 76 6.27 -4.51 0.57
CA LEU A 76 5.27 -3.47 0.43
C LEU A 76 5.47 -2.43 1.54
N ALA A 77 5.62 -1.16 1.16
CA ALA A 77 5.65 -0.05 2.10
C ALA A 77 4.33 0.72 1.97
N ALA A 78 3.57 0.78 3.05
CA ALA A 78 2.27 1.43 3.07
C ALA A 78 2.40 2.85 3.62
N GLN A 79 2.02 3.84 2.81
CA GLN A 79 2.04 5.24 3.23
C GLN A 79 0.90 5.53 4.21
N CYS A 80 1.23 6.15 5.33
CA CYS A 80 0.25 6.74 6.23
C CYS A 80 -0.26 8.07 5.66
N CYS A 81 -1.40 8.54 6.15
CA CYS A 81 -1.92 9.85 5.76
C CYS A 81 -1.14 11.00 6.42
N GLU A 82 -1.55 12.23 6.14
CA GLU A 82 -0.91 13.44 6.66
C GLU A 82 -0.96 13.55 8.18
N HIS A 83 -1.92 12.92 8.83
CA HIS A 83 -2.02 12.93 10.30
C HIS A 83 -0.83 12.23 10.96
N LEU A 84 -0.18 11.33 10.26
CA LEU A 84 1.07 10.71 10.69
C LEU A 84 2.23 11.12 9.79
N ASN A 85 2.11 12.32 9.21
CA ASN A 85 3.17 12.93 8.41
C ASN A 85 3.67 12.03 7.29
N ARG A 86 2.78 11.22 6.73
CA ARG A 86 3.04 10.30 5.62
C ARG A 86 4.17 9.30 5.90
N ALA A 87 4.31 8.89 7.16
CA ALA A 87 5.24 7.83 7.54
C ALA A 87 4.89 6.53 6.79
N LEU A 88 5.84 5.63 6.72
CA LEU A 88 5.69 4.40 5.93
C LEU A 88 5.76 3.18 6.84
N ILE A 89 4.83 2.26 6.61
CA ILE A 89 4.75 1.01 7.35
C ILE A 89 5.32 -0.10 6.46
N LEU A 90 6.32 -0.82 6.97
CA LEU A 90 6.91 -1.94 6.23
C LEU A 90 7.48 -2.96 7.23
N GLU A 91 7.95 -4.09 6.69
CA GLU A 91 8.58 -5.11 7.53
C GLU A 91 9.88 -4.59 8.15
N ALA A 92 10.11 -4.95 9.42
CA ALA A 92 11.35 -4.62 10.12
C ALA A 92 12.59 -5.10 9.36
N GLU A 93 12.50 -6.28 8.73
CA GLU A 93 13.56 -6.85 7.91
C GLU A 93 13.96 -5.90 6.77
N ALA A 94 12.98 -5.32 6.09
CA ALA A 94 13.23 -4.38 5.01
C ALA A 94 13.87 -3.09 5.55
N ALA A 95 13.34 -2.55 6.65
CA ALA A 95 13.90 -1.34 7.25
C ALA A 95 15.37 -1.57 7.63
N GLN A 96 15.68 -2.71 8.21
CA GLN A 96 17.05 -3.07 8.59
C GLN A 96 17.96 -3.21 7.36
N ALA A 97 17.48 -3.88 6.32
CA ALA A 97 18.26 -4.12 5.12
C ALA A 97 18.66 -2.83 4.41
N TYR A 98 17.79 -1.82 4.44
CA TYR A 98 18.04 -0.54 3.77
C TYR A 98 18.54 0.56 4.72
N GLY A 99 18.69 0.26 6.02
CA GLY A 99 19.16 1.23 6.98
C GLY A 99 18.16 2.30 7.36
N TYR A 100 16.87 2.01 7.26
CA TYR A 100 15.83 2.94 7.66
C TYR A 100 15.57 2.82 9.16
N GLU A 101 15.59 3.94 9.86
CA GLU A 101 15.41 3.97 11.31
C GLU A 101 13.93 3.89 11.67
N PRO A 102 13.51 2.87 12.46
CA PRO A 102 12.12 2.82 12.95
C PRO A 102 11.79 3.98 13.88
N VAL A 103 10.58 4.49 13.77
CA VAL A 103 10.06 5.55 14.63
C VAL A 103 8.82 5.05 15.38
N ASN A 104 8.48 5.71 16.47
CA ASN A 104 7.39 5.29 17.34
C ASN A 104 6.05 5.85 16.83
N VAL A 105 5.55 5.24 15.76
CA VAL A 105 4.27 5.61 15.13
C VAL A 105 3.46 4.34 14.90
N VAL A 106 2.19 4.37 15.30
CA VAL A 106 1.25 3.25 15.08
C VAL A 106 0.01 3.81 14.37
N PRO A 107 -0.25 3.39 13.13
CA PRO A 107 -1.41 3.91 12.39
C PRO A 107 -2.72 3.40 12.97
N GLN A 108 -3.74 4.24 12.87
CA GLN A 108 -5.12 3.94 13.23
C GLN A 108 -6.04 4.41 12.11
N LEU A 109 -7.28 3.94 12.11
CA LEU A 109 -8.24 4.29 11.05
C LEU A 109 -8.43 5.81 10.90
N LYS A 110 -8.39 6.55 12.00
CA LYS A 110 -8.56 8.00 12.00
C LYS A 110 -7.24 8.77 11.94
N ALA A 111 -6.11 8.07 12.03
CA ALA A 111 -4.79 8.67 11.97
C ALA A 111 -3.83 7.67 11.33
N GLY A 112 -3.55 7.84 10.06
CA GLY A 112 -2.72 6.94 9.28
C GLY A 112 -3.46 6.27 8.12
N GLY A 113 -4.78 6.16 8.21
CA GLY A 113 -5.63 5.61 7.16
C GLY A 113 -5.81 4.10 7.22
N SER A 114 -6.82 3.60 6.51
CA SER A 114 -7.19 2.19 6.56
C SER A 114 -6.15 1.27 5.91
N PHE A 115 -5.50 1.70 4.86
CA PHE A 115 -4.50 0.88 4.16
C PHE A 115 -3.27 0.64 5.05
N ALA A 116 -2.72 1.71 5.63
CA ALA A 116 -1.57 1.60 6.53
C ALA A 116 -1.92 0.82 7.80
N THR A 117 -3.13 0.99 8.32
CA THR A 117 -3.62 0.23 9.46
C THR A 117 -3.70 -1.26 9.15
N ALA A 118 -4.19 -1.61 7.95
CA ALA A 118 -4.24 -3.00 7.50
C ALA A 118 -2.84 -3.60 7.41
N ALA A 119 -1.89 -2.86 6.86
CA ALA A 119 -0.49 -3.29 6.75
C ALA A 119 0.10 -3.55 8.15
N TYR A 120 -0.10 -2.63 9.07
CA TYR A 120 0.43 -2.76 10.42
C TYR A 120 -0.14 -3.98 11.14
N ALA A 121 -1.42 -4.28 10.92
CA ALA A 121 -2.10 -5.41 11.56
C ALA A 121 -1.68 -6.78 10.98
N THR A 122 -1.21 -6.82 9.74
CA THR A 122 -1.00 -8.09 9.01
C THR A 122 0.46 -8.44 8.74
N LEU A 123 1.37 -7.46 8.69
CA LEU A 123 2.80 -7.74 8.57
C LEU A 123 3.30 -8.46 9.82
N GLU A 124 4.28 -9.35 9.66
CA GLU A 124 4.81 -10.14 10.79
C GLU A 124 5.48 -9.26 11.83
N HIS A 125 6.35 -8.34 11.39
CA HIS A 125 7.08 -7.44 12.26
C HIS A 125 7.00 -6.02 11.70
N PRO A 126 5.82 -5.36 11.81
CA PRO A 126 5.64 -4.04 11.22
C PRO A 126 6.40 -2.98 11.98
N VAL A 127 7.02 -2.07 11.24
CA VAL A 127 7.64 -0.87 11.79
C VAL A 127 7.21 0.34 10.96
N ALA A 128 7.30 1.53 11.57
CA ALA A 128 7.11 2.79 10.85
C ALA A 128 8.46 3.45 10.66
N VAL A 129 8.67 4.05 9.50
CA VAL A 129 9.86 4.85 9.20
C VAL A 129 9.44 6.17 8.57
N GLU A 130 10.31 7.19 8.67
CA GLU A 130 10.00 8.51 8.13
C GLU A 130 10.21 8.61 6.62
N HIS A 131 11.27 7.98 6.10
CA HIS A 131 11.69 8.12 4.71
C HIS A 131 12.14 6.80 4.14
N ILE A 132 11.84 6.60 2.85
CA ILE A 132 12.36 5.47 2.08
C ILE A 132 12.73 5.95 0.67
N LYS A 133 13.41 5.08 -0.08
CA LYS A 133 13.65 5.26 -1.51
C LYS A 133 13.15 4.00 -2.23
N ALA A 134 11.85 3.98 -2.52
CA ALA A 134 11.21 2.82 -3.13
C ALA A 134 11.61 2.63 -4.58
N HIS A 135 11.57 1.40 -5.03
CA HIS A 135 11.96 1.01 -6.40
C HIS A 135 10.80 1.17 -7.39
N ALA A 136 9.57 1.09 -6.89
CA ALA A 136 8.35 1.33 -7.65
C ALA A 136 7.27 1.83 -6.72
N GLY A 137 6.18 2.36 -7.27
CA GLY A 137 5.08 2.85 -6.46
C GLY A 137 3.75 2.84 -7.18
N ILE A 138 2.68 2.70 -6.40
CA ILE A 138 1.29 2.78 -6.86
C ILE A 138 0.58 3.82 -5.99
N ASP A 139 -0.13 4.74 -6.63
CA ASP A 139 -0.93 5.75 -5.94
C ASP A 139 -2.40 5.54 -6.31
N ILE A 140 -3.20 5.20 -5.31
CA ILE A 140 -4.63 4.99 -5.46
C ILE A 140 -5.36 6.10 -4.71
N GLY A 141 -5.90 7.07 -5.46
CA GLY A 141 -6.67 8.16 -4.87
C GLY A 141 -5.88 9.45 -4.66
N ASP A 142 -4.83 9.66 -5.44
CA ASP A 142 -4.07 10.91 -5.48
C ASP A 142 -3.50 11.30 -4.11
N THR A 143 -2.80 10.35 -3.49
CA THR A 143 -2.20 10.52 -2.17
C THR A 143 -0.83 11.19 -2.21
N LEU A 144 -0.21 11.25 -3.39
CA LEU A 144 1.13 11.81 -3.62
C LEU A 144 2.23 11.00 -2.93
N ILE A 145 2.90 10.17 -3.72
CA ILE A 145 3.96 9.26 -3.22
C ILE A 145 5.36 9.59 -3.75
N GLY A 146 5.48 10.65 -4.58
CA GLY A 146 6.75 10.94 -5.27
C GLY A 146 7.95 11.07 -4.35
N MET A 147 7.75 11.63 -3.16
CA MET A 147 8.83 11.82 -2.19
C MET A 147 9.39 10.50 -1.64
N HIS A 148 8.65 9.41 -1.79
CA HIS A 148 9.07 8.09 -1.32
C HIS A 148 9.79 7.26 -2.39
N MET A 149 9.90 7.79 -3.60
CA MET A 149 10.53 7.10 -4.71
C MET A 149 12.01 7.43 -4.81
N LYS A 150 12.78 6.58 -5.49
CA LYS A 150 14.11 6.96 -5.93
C LYS A 150 14.00 8.22 -6.79
N ASP A 151 15.07 9.03 -6.81
CA ASP A 151 15.03 10.35 -7.44
C ASP A 151 14.71 10.33 -8.92
N VAL A 152 15.09 9.24 -9.61
CA VAL A 152 14.73 9.07 -11.03
C VAL A 152 13.60 8.04 -11.10
N ALA A 153 12.41 8.50 -11.46
CA ALA A 153 11.24 7.65 -11.60
C ALA A 153 10.57 7.96 -12.94
N VAL A 154 10.06 6.92 -13.57
CA VAL A 154 9.37 7.03 -14.87
C VAL A 154 7.92 6.60 -14.68
N PRO A 155 6.95 7.42 -15.07
CA PRO A 155 5.56 7.00 -14.97
C PRO A 155 5.26 5.84 -15.91
N VAL A 156 4.48 4.88 -15.43
CA VAL A 156 3.99 3.75 -16.20
C VAL A 156 2.53 4.00 -16.55
N ARG A 157 2.19 3.91 -17.80
CA ARG A 157 0.80 4.05 -18.26
C ARG A 157 0.19 2.66 -18.42
N ILE A 158 -0.94 2.52 -17.77
CA ILE A 158 -1.68 1.27 -17.76
C ILE A 158 -2.98 1.43 -18.53
#